data_3c6c3e2f9e8752f4908a5d6a4c470546
#
_entry.id   3c6c3e2f9e8752f4908a5d6a4c470546
#
_cell.length_a   1.000
_cell.length_b   1.000
_cell.length_c   1.000
_cell.angle_alpha   90.00
_cell.angle_beta   90.00
_cell.angle_gamma   90.00
#
_symmetry.space_group_name_H-M   'P 1'
#
loop_
_entity.id
_entity.type
_entity.pdbx_description
1 polymer ?
#
loop_
_entity_poly.entity_id
_entity_poly.type
_entity_poly.pdbx_seq_one_letter_code
_entity_poly.pdbx_strand_id
1 'polypeptide(L)'
;MLKITKLVRSWWADFKHIPKIDRVWLSTWLIIYITFIMLDVLTPTFWGSSLLKYAGIFLCVIYAYKKYYDDSKLIIALFLTFLADTILVWTHYYTVGVFVFCFAQFMHFLRQTTLSKRNLGIFALVISGLTFYNAWSGGVLIYSLGGLYAMLLIANVVLASRRYKREQKDFKARCGWYGFMLFIACDLCVGLRYIMLDGLISARSLPLVAFLVWVFYYPSQVFIANSSTHKESAKGRNIAKSKAIS
;
A
#
# COMPACT_ATOMS: atom_id res chain seq x y z
N MET A 1 -3.42 -6.29 30.41
CA MET A 1 -4.82 -6.45 29.98
C MET A 1 -5.59 -5.12 29.85
N LEU A 2 -5.57 -4.21 30.82
CA LEU A 2 -6.32 -2.93 30.82
C LEU A 2 -6.00 -1.98 29.63
N LYS A 3 -4.79 -1.97 29.09
CA LYS A 3 -4.41 -1.10 27.95
C LYS A 3 -5.04 -1.56 26.63
N ILE A 4 -5.15 -2.87 26.41
CA ILE A 4 -5.72 -3.45 25.17
C ILE A 4 -7.23 -3.20 25.12
N THR A 5 -7.94 -3.36 26.23
CA THR A 5 -9.39 -3.09 26.29
C THR A 5 -9.74 -1.63 26.09
N LYS A 6 -8.90 -0.69 26.57
CA LYS A 6 -9.07 0.75 26.27
C LYS A 6 -8.83 1.05 24.80
N LEU A 7 -7.82 0.45 24.19
CA LEU A 7 -7.51 0.61 22.75
C LEU A 7 -8.67 0.07 21.90
N VAL A 8 -9.16 -1.13 22.18
CA VAL A 8 -10.29 -1.73 21.44
C VAL A 8 -11.56 -0.90 21.61
N ARG A 9 -11.83 -0.36 22.82
CA ARG A 9 -12.99 0.52 23.04
C ARG A 9 -12.89 1.84 22.29
N SER A 10 -11.69 2.45 22.21
CA SER A 10 -11.50 3.68 21.43
C SER A 10 -11.69 3.43 19.93
N TRP A 11 -11.17 2.31 19.41
CA TRP A 11 -11.41 1.89 18.04
C TRP A 11 -12.90 1.65 17.74
N TRP A 12 -13.62 1.03 18.67
CA TRP A 12 -15.05 0.76 18.52
C TRP A 12 -15.90 2.03 18.59
N ALA A 13 -15.49 3.01 19.39
CA ALA A 13 -16.11 4.33 19.41
C ALA A 13 -15.88 5.09 18.09
N ASP A 14 -14.63 5.09 17.59
CA ASP A 14 -14.27 5.71 16.33
C ASP A 14 -15.03 5.05 15.14
N PHE A 15 -15.21 3.72 15.18
CA PHE A 15 -15.93 2.97 14.15
C PHE A 15 -17.41 3.37 14.05
N LYS A 16 -18.06 3.71 15.15
CA LYS A 16 -19.46 4.18 15.16
C LYS A 16 -19.62 5.55 14.50
N HIS A 17 -18.59 6.39 14.48
CA HIS A 17 -18.60 7.71 13.86
C HIS A 17 -18.23 7.68 12.37
N ILE A 18 -17.84 6.52 11.81
CA ILE A 18 -17.57 6.35 10.39
C ILE A 18 -18.89 6.41 9.60
N PRO A 19 -18.96 7.17 8.49
CA PRO A 19 -20.12 7.19 7.60
C PRO A 19 -20.59 5.79 7.19
N LYS A 20 -21.89 5.57 7.04
CA LYS A 20 -22.45 4.25 6.70
C LYS A 20 -21.79 3.62 5.47
N ILE A 21 -21.53 4.42 4.44
CA ILE A 21 -20.89 3.95 3.20
C ILE A 21 -19.48 3.45 3.44
N ASP A 22 -18.69 4.15 4.25
CA ASP A 22 -17.32 3.73 4.58
C ASP A 22 -17.31 2.46 5.43
N ARG A 23 -18.32 2.29 6.30
CA ARG A 23 -18.50 1.04 7.07
C ARG A 23 -18.77 -0.16 6.15
N VAL A 24 -19.58 0.02 5.11
CA VAL A 24 -19.83 -1.03 4.13
C VAL A 24 -18.52 -1.43 3.43
N TRP A 25 -17.74 -0.46 2.95
CA TRP A 25 -16.44 -0.74 2.32
C TRP A 25 -15.47 -1.46 3.26
N LEU A 26 -15.33 -0.96 4.48
CA LEU A 26 -14.44 -1.58 5.48
C LEU A 26 -14.89 -3.00 5.84
N SER A 27 -16.20 -3.22 5.98
CA SER A 27 -16.74 -4.58 6.24
C SER A 27 -16.49 -5.52 5.05
N THR A 28 -16.66 -5.04 3.82
CA THR A 28 -16.37 -5.82 2.62
C THR A 28 -14.90 -6.23 2.56
N TRP A 29 -13.97 -5.31 2.80
CA TRP A 29 -12.54 -5.63 2.84
C TRP A 29 -12.20 -6.61 3.96
N LEU A 30 -12.80 -6.45 5.14
CA LEU A 30 -12.59 -7.36 6.26
C LEU A 30 -13.09 -8.77 5.94
N ILE A 31 -14.27 -8.90 5.33
CA ILE A 31 -14.82 -10.18 4.90
C ILE A 31 -13.88 -10.83 3.88
N ILE A 32 -13.48 -10.11 2.83
CA ILE A 32 -12.55 -10.62 1.82
C ILE A 32 -11.24 -11.07 2.48
N TYR A 33 -10.68 -10.26 3.39
CA TYR A 33 -9.44 -10.55 4.10
C TYR A 33 -9.54 -11.85 4.91
N ILE A 34 -10.57 -11.97 5.75
CA ILE A 34 -10.77 -13.16 6.57
C ILE A 34 -10.99 -14.38 5.66
N THR A 35 -11.79 -14.25 4.60
CA THR A 35 -12.09 -15.35 3.69
C THR A 35 -10.82 -15.86 3.00
N PHE A 36 -9.99 -15.01 2.42
CA PHE A 36 -8.78 -15.51 1.76
C PHE A 36 -7.73 -16.02 2.74
N ILE A 37 -7.62 -15.45 3.95
CA ILE A 37 -6.76 -15.99 5.00
C ILE A 37 -7.19 -17.41 5.38
N MET A 38 -8.50 -17.64 5.55
CA MET A 38 -9.02 -18.97 5.84
C MET A 38 -8.75 -19.94 4.69
N LEU A 39 -8.94 -19.50 3.44
CA LEU A 39 -8.63 -20.32 2.26
C LEU A 39 -7.13 -20.65 2.16
N ASP A 40 -6.23 -19.69 2.40
CA ASP A 40 -4.79 -19.93 2.38
C ASP A 40 -4.35 -20.97 3.44
N VAL A 41 -5.02 -20.98 4.60
CA VAL A 41 -4.71 -21.93 5.68
C VAL A 41 -5.34 -23.31 5.42
N LEU A 42 -6.60 -23.35 4.99
CA LEU A 42 -7.35 -24.60 4.85
C LEU A 42 -7.13 -25.29 3.50
N THR A 43 -6.91 -24.50 2.43
CA THR A 43 -6.78 -24.99 1.05
C THR A 43 -5.70 -24.24 0.28
N PRO A 44 -4.41 -24.38 0.66
CA PRO A 44 -3.32 -23.52 0.17
C PRO A 44 -3.08 -23.57 -1.34
N THR A 45 -3.61 -24.56 -2.05
CA THR A 45 -3.53 -24.69 -3.51
C THR A 45 -4.74 -24.12 -4.26
N PHE A 46 -5.73 -23.58 -3.52
CA PHE A 46 -6.96 -23.09 -4.13
C PHE A 46 -6.73 -21.69 -4.75
N TRP A 47 -6.79 -21.64 -6.09
CA TRP A 47 -6.60 -20.40 -6.86
C TRP A 47 -7.61 -19.28 -6.55
N GLY A 48 -8.79 -19.63 -5.98
CA GLY A 48 -9.81 -18.66 -5.55
C GLY A 48 -9.34 -17.69 -4.48
N SER A 49 -8.38 -18.08 -3.63
CA SER A 49 -7.73 -17.18 -2.68
C SER A 49 -7.03 -16.02 -3.41
N SER A 50 -6.31 -16.32 -4.49
CA SER A 50 -5.64 -15.31 -5.31
C SER A 50 -6.64 -14.34 -5.92
N LEU A 51 -7.76 -14.80 -6.47
CA LEU A 51 -8.81 -13.94 -7.00
C LEU A 51 -9.38 -13.00 -5.96
N LEU A 52 -9.62 -13.46 -4.73
CA LEU A 52 -10.11 -12.62 -3.64
C LEU A 52 -9.11 -11.53 -3.27
N LYS A 53 -7.82 -11.86 -3.22
CA LYS A 53 -6.74 -10.88 -2.99
C LYS A 53 -6.76 -9.79 -4.05
N TYR A 54 -6.84 -10.16 -5.34
CA TYR A 54 -6.92 -9.20 -6.45
C TYR A 54 -8.18 -8.36 -6.42
N ALA A 55 -9.34 -9.01 -6.21
CA ALA A 55 -10.60 -8.29 -6.10
C ALA A 55 -10.55 -7.23 -4.99
N GLY A 56 -9.94 -7.55 -3.85
CA GLY A 56 -9.79 -6.62 -2.74
C GLY A 56 -8.87 -5.44 -3.06
N ILE A 57 -7.75 -5.67 -3.75
CA ILE A 57 -6.86 -4.58 -4.20
C ILE A 57 -7.57 -3.71 -5.26
N PHE A 58 -8.26 -4.33 -6.21
CA PHE A 58 -9.05 -3.58 -7.20
C PHE A 58 -10.16 -2.73 -6.55
N LEU A 59 -10.81 -3.25 -5.53
CA LEU A 59 -11.80 -2.49 -4.74
C LEU A 59 -11.16 -1.27 -4.05
N CYS A 60 -9.89 -1.30 -3.66
CA CYS A 60 -9.17 -0.13 -3.14
C CYS A 60 -9.08 0.98 -4.20
N VAL A 61 -8.84 0.63 -5.47
CA VAL A 61 -8.83 1.60 -6.59
C VAL A 61 -10.21 2.22 -6.78
N ILE A 62 -11.27 1.39 -6.83
CA ILE A 62 -12.65 1.86 -7.01
C ILE A 62 -13.07 2.78 -5.85
N TYR A 63 -12.75 2.40 -4.62
CA TYR A 63 -13.05 3.20 -3.44
C TYR A 63 -12.34 4.55 -3.48
N ALA A 64 -11.03 4.57 -3.77
CA ALA A 64 -10.27 5.80 -3.86
C ALA A 64 -10.84 6.71 -4.97
N TYR A 65 -11.21 6.15 -6.12
CA TYR A 65 -11.84 6.89 -7.21
C TYR A 65 -13.18 7.50 -6.78
N LYS A 66 -14.05 6.74 -6.10
CA LYS A 66 -15.37 7.23 -5.67
C LYS A 66 -15.28 8.25 -4.54
N LYS A 67 -14.35 8.08 -3.61
CA LYS A 67 -14.28 8.92 -2.40
C LYS A 67 -13.33 10.09 -2.52
N TYR A 68 -12.24 9.93 -3.26
CA TYR A 68 -11.13 10.88 -3.35
C TYR A 68 -10.80 11.23 -4.80
N TYR A 69 -11.82 11.45 -5.64
CA TYR A 69 -11.64 11.76 -7.07
C TYR A 69 -10.70 12.94 -7.32
N ASP A 70 -10.59 13.88 -6.37
CA ASP A 70 -9.67 15.02 -6.43
C ASP A 70 -8.21 14.63 -6.16
N ASP A 71 -7.95 13.45 -5.56
CA ASP A 71 -6.60 12.94 -5.31
C ASP A 71 -6.18 11.99 -6.45
N SER A 72 -6.02 12.53 -7.65
CA SER A 72 -5.63 11.76 -8.84
C SER A 72 -4.34 10.97 -8.64
N LYS A 73 -3.38 11.50 -7.85
CA LYS A 73 -2.11 10.81 -7.57
C LYS A 73 -2.32 9.56 -6.72
N LEU A 74 -3.25 9.58 -5.76
CA LEU A 74 -3.62 8.39 -4.99
C LEU A 74 -4.24 7.32 -5.89
N ILE A 75 -5.18 7.73 -6.76
CA ILE A 75 -5.88 6.82 -7.66
C ILE A 75 -4.89 6.18 -8.63
N ILE A 76 -4.02 6.97 -9.26
CA ILE A 76 -2.99 6.48 -10.18
C ILE A 76 -2.02 5.54 -9.45
N ALA A 77 -1.57 5.89 -8.24
CA ALA A 77 -0.68 5.05 -7.46
C ALA A 77 -1.29 3.68 -7.16
N LEU A 78 -2.55 3.64 -6.68
CA LEU A 78 -3.25 2.38 -6.41
C LEU A 78 -3.52 1.57 -7.68
N PHE A 79 -3.84 2.23 -8.79
CA PHE A 79 -4.02 1.55 -10.08
C PHE A 79 -2.70 0.94 -10.58
N LEU A 80 -1.59 1.68 -10.49
CA LEU A 80 -0.27 1.15 -10.83
C LEU A 80 0.14 -0.01 -9.92
N THR A 81 -0.19 0.07 -8.62
CA THR A 81 0.02 -1.03 -7.68
C THR A 81 -0.75 -2.28 -8.13
N PHE A 82 -2.04 -2.14 -8.43
CA PHE A 82 -2.86 -3.25 -8.95
C PHE A 82 -2.31 -3.83 -10.25
N LEU A 83 -1.85 -2.97 -11.18
CA LEU A 83 -1.24 -3.40 -12.43
C LEU A 83 0.08 -4.16 -12.20
N ALA A 84 0.93 -3.65 -11.32
CA ALA A 84 2.18 -4.31 -10.95
C ALA A 84 1.94 -5.69 -10.34
N ASP A 85 0.98 -5.80 -9.41
CA ASP A 85 0.57 -7.08 -8.83
C ASP A 85 0.10 -8.07 -9.90
N THR A 86 -0.71 -7.58 -10.84
CA THR A 86 -1.20 -8.40 -11.96
C THR A 86 -0.03 -8.95 -12.77
N ILE A 87 0.95 -8.12 -13.10
CA ILE A 87 2.15 -8.54 -13.84
C ILE A 87 2.97 -9.55 -13.03
N LEU A 88 3.22 -9.26 -11.75
CA LEU A 88 4.09 -10.09 -10.90
C LEU A 88 3.51 -11.49 -10.61
N VAL A 89 2.19 -11.61 -10.51
CA VAL A 89 1.55 -12.88 -10.12
C VAL A 89 1.12 -13.70 -11.34
N TRP A 90 0.63 -13.05 -12.40
CA TRP A 90 0.09 -13.77 -13.56
C TRP A 90 1.07 -13.91 -14.72
N THR A 91 2.24 -13.26 -14.64
CA THR A 91 3.24 -13.34 -15.72
C THR A 91 4.63 -13.66 -15.14
N HIS A 92 5.57 -13.98 -16.04
CA HIS A 92 6.97 -14.16 -15.68
C HIS A 92 7.82 -12.86 -15.87
N TYR A 93 7.17 -11.73 -16.15
CA TYR A 93 7.84 -10.46 -16.40
C TYR A 93 8.14 -9.69 -15.11
N TYR A 94 8.87 -10.31 -14.17
CA TYR A 94 9.17 -9.74 -12.85
C TYR A 94 9.79 -8.34 -12.92
N THR A 95 10.75 -8.13 -13.82
CA THR A 95 11.42 -6.82 -14.01
C THR A 95 10.41 -5.72 -14.39
N VAL A 96 9.44 -6.04 -15.25
CA VAL A 96 8.38 -5.10 -15.65
C VAL A 96 7.46 -4.80 -14.47
N GLY A 97 7.09 -5.82 -13.69
CA GLY A 97 6.26 -5.64 -12.49
C GLY A 97 6.92 -4.72 -11.47
N VAL A 98 8.21 -4.95 -11.16
CA VAL A 98 8.99 -4.07 -10.25
C VAL A 98 9.12 -2.66 -10.80
N PHE A 99 9.31 -2.49 -12.11
CA PHE A 99 9.34 -1.19 -12.76
C PHE A 99 8.02 -0.42 -12.58
N VAL A 100 6.88 -1.08 -12.79
CA VAL A 100 5.56 -0.48 -12.54
C VAL A 100 5.37 -0.12 -11.08
N PHE A 101 5.85 -0.96 -10.14
CA PHE A 101 5.86 -0.64 -8.72
C PHE A 101 6.70 0.60 -8.38
N CYS A 102 7.83 0.81 -9.05
CA CYS A 102 8.60 2.05 -8.88
C CYS A 102 7.75 3.28 -9.22
N PHE A 103 6.95 3.23 -10.29
CA PHE A 103 6.05 4.32 -10.63
C PHE A 103 4.93 4.48 -9.60
N ALA A 104 4.36 3.39 -9.08
CA ALA A 104 3.37 3.47 -8.01
C ALA A 104 3.94 4.19 -6.77
N GLN A 105 5.14 3.79 -6.32
CA GLN A 105 5.82 4.44 -5.19
C GLN A 105 6.20 5.89 -5.49
N PHE A 106 6.58 6.21 -6.71
CA PHE A 106 6.85 7.58 -7.12
C PHE A 106 5.58 8.45 -7.09
N MET A 107 4.43 7.94 -7.53
CA MET A 107 3.16 8.66 -7.41
C MET A 107 2.77 8.89 -5.95
N HIS A 108 3.02 7.94 -5.05
CA HIS A 108 2.85 8.12 -3.61
C HIS A 108 3.79 9.20 -3.05
N PHE A 109 5.03 9.25 -3.51
CA PHE A 109 5.99 10.27 -3.14
C PHE A 109 5.53 11.67 -3.60
N LEU A 110 5.11 11.82 -4.87
CA LEU A 110 4.59 13.06 -5.43
C LEU A 110 3.32 13.56 -4.75
N ARG A 111 2.53 12.66 -4.16
CA ARG A 111 1.34 13.00 -3.39
C ARG A 111 1.68 13.63 -2.05
N GLN A 112 2.77 13.20 -1.43
CA GLN A 112 3.18 13.62 -0.09
C GLN A 112 4.13 14.81 -0.09
N THR A 113 4.71 15.15 -1.26
CA THR A 113 5.67 16.25 -1.40
C THR A 113 5.23 17.24 -2.46
N THR A 114 5.59 18.50 -2.27
CA THR A 114 5.62 19.46 -3.37
C THR A 114 6.88 19.20 -4.20
N LEU A 115 6.72 19.07 -5.52
CA LEU A 115 7.83 18.95 -6.46
C LEU A 115 8.67 20.24 -6.41
N SER A 116 9.74 20.23 -5.62
CA SER A 116 10.77 21.27 -5.71
C SER A 116 11.83 20.83 -6.72
N LYS A 117 12.47 21.81 -7.38
CA LYS A 117 13.60 21.54 -8.29
C LYS A 117 14.68 20.69 -7.61
N ARG A 118 14.89 20.90 -6.30
CA ARG A 118 15.84 20.12 -5.48
C ARG A 118 15.43 18.64 -5.39
N ASN A 119 14.15 18.34 -5.13
CA ASN A 119 13.67 16.95 -4.99
C ASN A 119 13.74 16.20 -6.33
N LEU A 120 13.44 16.90 -7.43
CA LEU A 120 13.58 16.37 -8.78
C LEU A 120 15.06 16.10 -9.11
N GLY A 121 15.97 17.01 -8.76
CA GLY A 121 17.40 16.83 -8.95
C GLY A 121 17.96 15.66 -8.17
N ILE A 122 17.59 15.49 -6.89
CA ILE A 122 17.98 14.33 -6.07
C ILE A 122 17.48 13.04 -6.71
N PHE A 123 16.22 13.00 -7.16
CA PHE A 123 15.64 11.82 -7.81
C PHE A 123 16.36 11.45 -9.11
N ALA A 124 16.64 12.46 -9.95
CA ALA A 124 17.40 12.27 -11.19
C ALA A 124 18.83 11.76 -10.90
N LEU A 125 19.51 12.30 -9.90
CA LEU A 125 20.85 11.88 -9.49
C LEU A 125 20.84 10.40 -9.03
N VAL A 126 19.84 10.02 -8.26
CA VAL A 126 19.71 8.63 -7.76
C VAL A 126 19.46 7.66 -8.93
N ILE A 127 18.53 7.99 -9.85
CA ILE A 127 18.28 7.16 -11.03
C ILE A 127 19.55 7.03 -11.87
N SER A 128 20.22 8.15 -12.14
CA SER A 128 21.46 8.15 -12.93
C SER A 128 22.55 7.31 -12.26
N GLY A 129 22.71 7.41 -10.93
CA GLY A 129 23.68 6.63 -10.15
C GLY A 129 23.37 5.13 -10.21
N LEU A 130 22.11 4.73 -10.07
CA LEU A 130 21.71 3.32 -10.19
C LEU A 130 21.90 2.76 -11.59
N THR A 131 21.56 3.57 -12.62
CA THR A 131 21.75 3.18 -14.03
C THR A 131 23.24 3.02 -14.34
N PHE A 132 24.05 3.98 -13.89
CA PHE A 132 25.52 3.93 -14.05
C PHE A 132 26.12 2.71 -13.33
N TYR A 133 25.73 2.47 -12.05
CA TYR A 133 26.18 1.31 -11.30
C TYR A 133 25.81 -0.01 -12.00
N ASN A 134 24.59 -0.13 -12.52
CA ASN A 134 24.15 -1.32 -13.24
C ASN A 134 24.96 -1.52 -14.53
N ALA A 135 25.23 -0.46 -15.28
CA ALA A 135 26.04 -0.51 -16.48
C ALA A 135 27.52 -0.88 -16.20
N TRP A 136 28.08 -0.33 -15.09
CA TRP A 136 29.45 -0.57 -14.69
C TRP A 136 29.67 -1.98 -14.15
N SER A 137 28.75 -2.48 -13.29
CA SER A 137 28.89 -3.76 -12.61
C SER A 137 28.47 -4.97 -13.46
N GLY A 138 27.96 -4.75 -14.69
CA GLY A 138 27.32 -5.83 -15.46
C GLY A 138 26.12 -6.43 -14.76
N GLY A 139 25.54 -5.69 -13.79
CA GLY A 139 24.49 -6.17 -12.89
C GLY A 139 23.17 -6.42 -13.60
N VAL A 140 22.35 -7.24 -12.95
CA VAL A 140 20.99 -7.52 -13.45
C VAL A 140 20.07 -6.34 -13.12
N LEU A 141 19.38 -5.81 -14.12
CA LEU A 141 18.51 -4.63 -14.03
C LEU A 141 17.52 -4.68 -12.86
N ILE A 142 17.05 -5.87 -12.51
CA ILE A 142 16.07 -6.05 -11.41
C ILE A 142 16.63 -5.61 -10.04
N TYR A 143 17.94 -5.76 -9.78
CA TYR A 143 18.53 -5.31 -8.52
C TYR A 143 18.56 -3.77 -8.42
N SER A 144 18.86 -3.09 -9.53
CA SER A 144 18.83 -1.62 -9.58
C SER A 144 17.42 -1.08 -9.41
N LEU A 145 16.43 -1.71 -10.05
CA LEU A 145 15.02 -1.37 -9.87
C LEU A 145 14.52 -1.66 -8.46
N GLY A 146 14.91 -2.80 -7.87
CA GLY A 146 14.60 -3.13 -6.49
C GLY A 146 15.18 -2.13 -5.50
N GLY A 147 16.40 -1.66 -5.72
CA GLY A 147 17.02 -0.60 -4.92
C GLY A 147 16.29 0.74 -5.04
N LEU A 148 15.91 1.14 -6.26
CA LEU A 148 15.10 2.35 -6.50
C LEU A 148 13.73 2.24 -5.82
N TYR A 149 13.07 1.12 -5.97
CA TYR A 149 11.79 0.83 -5.32
C TYR A 149 11.90 0.94 -3.80
N ALA A 150 12.88 0.29 -3.19
CA ALA A 150 13.10 0.31 -1.74
C ALA A 150 13.34 1.74 -1.23
N MET A 151 14.16 2.54 -1.92
CA MET A 151 14.38 3.93 -1.56
C MET A 151 13.10 4.77 -1.62
N LEU A 152 12.28 4.61 -2.66
CA LEU A 152 11.01 5.31 -2.79
C LEU A 152 10.04 4.90 -1.67
N LEU A 153 9.99 3.62 -1.32
CA LEU A 153 9.15 3.13 -0.23
C LEU A 153 9.62 3.70 1.12
N ILE A 154 10.90 3.68 1.42
CA ILE A 154 11.46 4.29 2.64
C ILE A 154 11.15 5.79 2.68
N ALA A 155 11.31 6.50 1.58
CA ALA A 155 10.95 7.92 1.49
C ALA A 155 9.46 8.13 1.81
N ASN A 156 8.56 7.31 1.27
CA ASN A 156 7.14 7.36 1.54
C ASN A 156 6.81 7.10 3.02
N VAL A 157 7.48 6.15 3.66
CA VAL A 157 7.35 5.89 5.11
C VAL A 157 7.78 7.09 5.92
N VAL A 158 8.93 7.69 5.59
CA VAL A 158 9.44 8.88 6.30
C VAL A 158 8.46 10.06 6.17
N LEU A 159 7.93 10.29 4.97
CA LEU A 159 6.96 11.35 4.71
C LEU A 159 5.63 11.11 5.43
N ALA A 160 5.11 9.90 5.38
CA ALA A 160 3.89 9.52 6.09
C ALA A 160 4.08 9.65 7.61
N SER A 161 5.26 9.27 8.14
CA SER A 161 5.59 9.43 9.56
C SER A 161 5.65 10.91 9.97
N ARG A 162 6.25 11.77 9.13
CA ARG A 162 6.27 13.23 9.38
C ARG A 162 4.86 13.81 9.36
N ARG A 163 4.03 13.42 8.39
CA ARG A 163 2.64 13.84 8.32
C ARG A 163 1.85 13.38 9.55
N TYR A 164 1.99 12.12 9.95
CA TYR A 164 1.35 11.57 11.14
C TYR A 164 1.73 12.34 12.41
N LYS A 165 3.03 12.64 12.63
CA LYS A 165 3.49 13.43 13.79
C LYS A 165 2.88 14.82 13.82
N ARG A 166 2.70 15.46 12.66
CA ARG A 166 2.12 16.80 12.52
C ARG A 166 0.60 16.82 12.66
N GLU A 167 -0.06 15.78 12.18
CA GLU A 167 -1.52 15.69 12.02
C GLU A 167 -2.08 14.46 12.76
N GLN A 168 -1.68 14.23 14.02
CA GLN A 168 -2.01 13.01 14.79
C GLN A 168 -3.51 12.71 14.92
N LYS A 169 -4.35 13.75 14.93
CA LYS A 169 -5.81 13.62 15.02
C LYS A 169 -6.47 13.33 13.67
N ASP A 170 -5.75 13.53 12.56
CA ASP A 170 -6.30 13.25 11.23
C ASP A 170 -6.28 11.74 10.96
N PHE A 171 -7.49 11.19 10.73
CA PHE A 171 -7.65 9.78 10.38
C PHE A 171 -6.89 9.41 9.11
N LYS A 172 -6.89 10.28 8.07
CA LYS A 172 -6.20 10.05 6.81
C LYS A 172 -4.67 9.97 7.00
N ALA A 173 -4.11 10.82 7.87
CA ALA A 173 -2.67 10.79 8.20
C ALA A 173 -2.29 9.51 8.94
N ARG A 174 -3.13 9.04 9.87
CA ARG A 174 -2.96 7.74 10.56
C ARG A 174 -3.00 6.59 9.57
N CYS A 175 -3.99 6.58 8.69
CA CYS A 175 -4.09 5.56 7.64
C CYS A 175 -2.84 5.52 6.75
N GLY A 176 -2.34 6.68 6.30
CA GLY A 176 -1.12 6.73 5.51
C GLY A 176 0.08 6.12 6.23
N TRP A 177 0.26 6.46 7.50
CA TRP A 177 1.36 5.93 8.30
C TRP A 177 1.26 4.42 8.50
N TYR A 178 0.10 3.91 8.96
CA TYR A 178 -0.11 2.47 9.14
C TYR A 178 0.02 1.70 7.82
N GLY A 179 -0.54 2.25 6.73
CA GLY A 179 -0.47 1.63 5.42
C GLY A 179 0.98 1.43 4.96
N PHE A 180 1.83 2.46 5.02
CA PHE A 180 3.23 2.34 4.61
C PHE A 180 4.07 1.50 5.58
N MET A 181 3.77 1.49 6.89
CA MET A 181 4.44 0.59 7.84
C MET A 181 4.14 -0.88 7.55
N LEU A 182 2.88 -1.21 7.25
CA LEU A 182 2.50 -2.56 6.85
C LEU A 182 3.10 -2.93 5.49
N PHE A 183 3.23 -1.98 4.57
CA PHE A 183 3.84 -2.22 3.28
C PHE A 183 5.33 -2.57 3.42
N ILE A 184 6.10 -1.85 4.25
CA ILE A 184 7.48 -2.24 4.56
C ILE A 184 7.54 -3.63 5.20
N ALA A 185 6.64 -3.97 6.12
CA ALA A 185 6.60 -5.29 6.72
C ALA A 185 6.35 -6.40 5.67
N CYS A 186 5.46 -6.13 4.70
CA CYS A 186 5.26 -7.00 3.54
C CYS A 186 6.55 -7.20 2.75
N ASP A 187 7.25 -6.11 2.40
CA ASP A 187 8.44 -6.17 1.56
C ASP A 187 9.64 -6.82 2.25
N LEU A 188 9.73 -6.69 3.57
CA LEU A 188 10.69 -7.48 4.36
C LEU A 188 10.40 -8.99 4.23
N CYS A 189 9.13 -9.39 4.22
CA CYS A 189 8.76 -10.78 3.95
C CYS A 189 9.09 -11.19 2.51
N VAL A 190 8.85 -10.31 1.52
CA VAL A 190 9.25 -10.57 0.13
C VAL A 190 10.75 -10.74 0.01
N GLY A 191 11.54 -9.84 0.58
CA GLY A 191 13.01 -9.93 0.61
C GLY A 191 13.49 -11.23 1.28
N LEU A 192 12.92 -11.58 2.44
CA LEU A 192 13.24 -12.82 3.15
C LEU A 192 12.91 -14.06 2.30
N ARG A 193 11.78 -14.03 1.58
CA ARG A 193 11.40 -15.11 0.66
C ARG A 193 12.45 -15.31 -0.44
N TYR A 194 12.97 -14.23 -1.03
CA TYR A 194 14.04 -14.33 -2.04
C TYR A 194 15.31 -14.93 -1.46
N ILE A 195 15.76 -14.47 -0.29
CA ILE A 195 16.94 -14.99 0.40
C ILE A 195 16.80 -16.50 0.69
N MET A 196 15.60 -16.96 1.03
CA MET A 196 15.30 -18.39 1.24
C MET A 196 15.31 -19.18 -0.07
N LEU A 197 14.79 -18.62 -1.17
CA LEU A 197 14.79 -19.28 -2.48
C LEU A 197 16.20 -19.41 -3.07
N ASP A 198 17.08 -18.43 -2.79
CA ASP A 198 18.48 -18.45 -3.18
C ASP A 198 19.33 -19.41 -2.31
N GLY A 199 18.71 -20.09 -1.34
CA GLY A 199 19.37 -21.09 -0.50
C GLY A 199 20.28 -20.55 0.60
N LEU A 200 20.30 -19.22 0.81
CA LEU A 200 21.11 -18.57 1.86
C LEU A 200 20.58 -18.83 3.27
N ILE A 201 19.30 -19.13 3.40
CA ILE A 201 18.62 -19.49 4.65
C ILE A 201 17.71 -20.69 4.40
N SER A 202 17.48 -21.52 5.44
CA SER A 202 16.60 -22.69 5.35
C SER A 202 15.22 -22.35 4.79
N ALA A 203 14.80 -23.06 3.74
CA ALA A 203 13.51 -22.91 3.09
C ALA A 203 12.31 -23.43 3.91
N ARG A 204 12.55 -24.00 5.11
CA ARG A 204 11.50 -24.61 5.96
C ARG A 204 10.34 -23.65 6.26
N SER A 205 10.62 -22.36 6.41
CA SER A 205 9.62 -21.33 6.73
C SER A 205 9.06 -20.61 5.49
N LEU A 206 9.42 -21.05 4.28
CA LEU A 206 9.00 -20.41 3.03
C LEU A 206 7.45 -20.25 2.89
N PRO A 207 6.62 -21.27 3.22
CA PRO A 207 5.17 -21.12 3.16
C PRO A 207 4.65 -20.07 4.13
N LEU A 208 5.19 -20.00 5.35
CA LEU A 208 4.83 -19.01 6.35
C LEU A 208 5.19 -17.60 5.87
N VAL A 209 6.37 -17.41 5.32
CA VAL A 209 6.82 -16.11 4.82
C VAL A 209 5.94 -15.65 3.65
N ALA A 210 5.63 -16.57 2.71
CA ALA A 210 4.72 -16.28 1.60
C ALA A 210 3.31 -15.89 2.07
N PHE A 211 2.80 -16.54 3.11
CA PHE A 211 1.55 -16.19 3.75
C PHE A 211 1.60 -14.79 4.40
N LEU A 212 2.67 -14.49 5.15
CA LEU A 212 2.85 -13.20 5.82
C LEU A 212 2.92 -12.02 4.84
N VAL A 213 3.42 -12.22 3.61
CA VAL A 213 3.35 -11.18 2.57
C VAL A 213 1.93 -10.67 2.42
N TRP A 214 0.94 -11.54 2.27
CA TRP A 214 -0.46 -11.14 2.08
C TRP A 214 -1.14 -10.66 3.36
N VAL A 215 -0.72 -11.18 4.52
CA VAL A 215 -1.18 -10.71 5.83
C VAL A 215 -0.86 -9.23 6.02
N PHE A 216 0.31 -8.77 5.57
CA PHE A 216 0.70 -7.36 5.67
C PHE A 216 0.28 -6.54 4.45
N TYR A 217 0.37 -7.10 3.25
CA TYR A 217 0.13 -6.36 2.02
C TYR A 217 -1.32 -5.91 1.88
N TYR A 218 -2.27 -6.83 2.04
CA TYR A 218 -3.68 -6.50 1.84
C TYR A 218 -4.16 -5.36 2.74
N PRO A 219 -3.99 -5.40 4.08
CA PRO A 219 -4.39 -4.29 4.92
C PRO A 219 -3.59 -3.02 4.64
N SER A 220 -2.33 -3.11 4.18
CA SER A 220 -1.56 -1.93 3.78
C SER A 220 -2.27 -1.14 2.68
N GLN A 221 -2.78 -1.83 1.65
CA GLN A 221 -3.48 -1.20 0.52
C GLN A 221 -4.81 -0.57 0.96
N VAL A 222 -5.55 -1.23 1.85
CA VAL A 222 -6.79 -0.68 2.44
C VAL A 222 -6.50 0.61 3.21
N PHE A 223 -5.45 0.63 4.03
CA PHE A 223 -5.05 1.83 4.77
C PHE A 223 -4.55 2.93 3.82
N ILE A 224 -3.75 2.61 2.81
CA ILE A 224 -3.28 3.58 1.82
C ILE A 224 -4.46 4.16 1.03
N ALA A 225 -5.45 3.37 0.64
CA ALA A 225 -6.64 3.84 -0.04
C ALA A 225 -7.44 4.86 0.80
N ASN A 226 -7.34 4.80 2.13
CA ASN A 226 -7.97 5.74 3.06
C ASN A 226 -7.07 6.94 3.44
N SER A 227 -5.90 7.11 2.82
CA SER A 227 -4.87 8.08 3.24
C SER A 227 -4.79 9.34 2.39
N SER A 228 -5.87 9.76 1.71
CA SER A 228 -5.85 10.95 0.85
C SER A 228 -5.17 12.15 1.52
N THR A 229 -4.39 12.89 0.73
CA THR A 229 -3.73 14.14 1.17
C THR A 229 -4.58 15.37 0.91
N HIS A 230 -5.63 15.25 0.10
CA HIS A 230 -6.55 16.35 -0.13
C HIS A 230 -7.46 16.59 1.07
N LYS A 231 -7.53 17.84 1.52
CA LYS A 231 -8.56 18.28 2.47
C LYS A 231 -9.91 18.22 1.76
N GLU A 232 -10.92 17.63 2.41
CA GLU A 232 -12.28 17.66 1.88
C GLU A 232 -12.66 19.10 1.56
N SER A 233 -13.00 19.38 0.30
CA SER A 233 -13.47 20.68 -0.11
C SER A 233 -14.70 21.03 0.73
N ALA A 234 -14.75 22.26 1.30
CA ALA A 234 -15.88 22.75 2.06
C ALA A 234 -17.21 22.67 1.26
N LYS A 235 -17.10 22.61 -0.07
CA LYS A 235 -18.23 22.44 -1.01
C LYS A 235 -18.93 21.08 -0.86
N GLY A 236 -18.19 19.99 -0.63
CA GLY A 236 -18.77 18.66 -0.40
C GLY A 236 -19.54 18.56 0.91
N ARG A 237 -19.07 19.26 1.97
CA ARG A 237 -19.78 19.35 3.25
C ARG A 237 -21.13 20.07 3.16
N ASN A 238 -21.23 21.09 2.32
CA ASN A 238 -22.46 21.87 2.15
C ASN A 238 -23.50 21.08 1.35
N ILE A 239 -23.10 20.30 0.34
CA ILE A 239 -24.01 19.44 -0.43
C ILE A 239 -24.54 18.29 0.45
N ALA A 240 -23.67 17.69 1.29
CA ALA A 240 -24.08 16.64 2.22
C ALA A 240 -25.05 17.16 3.30
N LYS A 241 -24.84 18.39 3.80
CA LYS A 241 -25.77 19.04 4.74
C LYS A 241 -27.10 19.42 4.09
N SER A 242 -27.09 19.89 2.86
CA SER A 242 -28.31 20.21 2.11
C SER A 242 -29.18 18.97 1.85
N LYS A 243 -28.57 17.81 1.55
CA LYS A 243 -29.30 16.54 1.36
C LYS A 243 -29.74 15.86 2.67
N ALA A 244 -29.24 16.29 3.82
CA ALA A 244 -29.67 15.74 5.11
C ALA A 244 -30.83 16.54 5.73
N ILE A 245 -31.20 17.70 5.13
CA ILE A 245 -32.27 18.61 5.58
C ILE A 245 -33.50 18.53 4.64
N SER A 246 -33.35 17.91 3.48
CA SER A 246 -34.45 17.56 2.56
C SER A 246 -34.89 16.11 2.79
#